data_7584bda2d6d99c50fe242eebf6fc6f04
#
_entry.id   7584bda2d6d99c50fe242eebf6fc6f04
#
_cell.length_a   1.000
_cell.length_b   1.000
_cell.length_c   1.000
_cell.angle_alpha   90.00
_cell.angle_beta   90.00
_cell.angle_gamma   90.00
#
_symmetry.space_group_name_H-M   'P 1'
#
loop_
_entity.id
_entity.type
_entity.pdbx_description
1 polymer ?
#
loop_
_entity_poly.entity_id
_entity_poly.type
_entity_poly.pdbx_seq_one_letter_code
_entity_poly.pdbx_strand_id
1 'polypeptide(L)'
;MPVYRARQTDYDCGMTQDNLKQAAARAAITHVPVDSVVGVGTGSTTNYFIAELAKIKGRINGAVASSEATAQRLKKAGIKVLDLNSVDELPVYVDGTDEVTRHLHMIKGGGGALTREKIVAAVARKFICIADESKLVAALGKFPLPIEVIPMARSYVARELVKLGGQPVLREGFTTDNGNVILDVRNLKILNPAELESTLNQLPGVIASGLFVRRGADVLLLATADGVQTITR
;
A
#
# COMPACT_ATOMS: atom_id res chain seq x y z
N MET A 1 32.46 34.34 42.08
CA MET A 1 32.04 32.94 41.80
C MET A 1 31.15 32.93 40.58
N PRO A 2 31.55 32.35 39.45
CA PRO A 2 30.70 32.29 38.27
C PRO A 2 29.78 31.07 38.39
N VAL A 3 28.46 31.34 38.23
CA VAL A 3 27.40 30.33 38.20
C VAL A 3 27.44 29.63 36.84
N TYR A 4 27.80 28.36 36.83
CA TYR A 4 27.76 27.47 35.68
C TYR A 4 26.31 27.15 35.36
N ARG A 5 25.72 27.78 34.29
CA ARG A 5 24.45 27.33 33.71
C ARG A 5 24.75 26.09 32.88
N ALA A 6 24.27 24.96 33.35
CA ALA A 6 24.19 23.73 32.57
C ALA A 6 23.30 24.01 31.34
N ARG A 7 23.84 23.78 30.14
CA ARG A 7 23.04 23.74 28.89
C ARG A 7 22.25 22.44 28.92
N GLN A 8 20.95 22.56 29.06
CA GLN A 8 20.01 21.50 28.77
C GLN A 8 20.05 21.25 27.27
N THR A 9 20.74 20.20 26.86
CA THR A 9 20.64 19.68 25.48
C THR A 9 19.36 18.87 25.39
N ASP A 10 18.30 19.51 24.93
CA ASP A 10 17.09 18.84 24.48
C ASP A 10 17.44 18.01 23.24
N TYR A 11 17.79 16.75 23.45
CA TYR A 11 17.72 15.73 22.40
C TYR A 11 16.26 15.36 22.25
N ASP A 12 15.50 16.17 21.50
CA ASP A 12 14.24 15.75 20.92
C ASP A 12 14.57 14.75 19.79
N CYS A 13 14.76 13.50 20.18
CA CYS A 13 14.95 12.38 19.26
C CYS A 13 13.58 11.96 18.74
N GLY A 14 12.90 12.88 18.04
CA GLY A 14 11.67 12.58 17.32
C GLY A 14 11.91 11.40 16.38
N MET A 15 11.09 10.34 16.49
CA MET A 15 11.20 9.18 15.61
C MET A 15 11.03 9.62 14.15
N THR A 16 12.02 9.33 13.30
CA THR A 16 11.94 9.65 11.88
C THR A 16 10.84 8.83 11.21
N GLN A 17 10.27 9.34 10.12
CA GLN A 17 9.27 8.59 9.34
C GLN A 17 9.78 7.20 8.93
N ASP A 18 11.08 7.05 8.66
CA ASP A 18 11.68 5.76 8.33
C ASP A 18 11.72 4.81 9.54
N ASN A 19 11.95 5.31 10.75
CA ASN A 19 11.85 4.52 11.97
C ASN A 19 10.42 4.01 12.20
N LEU A 20 9.41 4.85 11.94
CA LEU A 20 8.00 4.46 12.03
C LEU A 20 7.66 3.38 11.01
N LYS A 21 8.06 3.54 9.75
CA LYS A 21 7.86 2.52 8.71
C LYS A 21 8.51 1.19 9.09
N GLN A 22 9.72 1.23 9.64
CA GLN A 22 10.43 0.04 10.10
C GLN A 22 9.71 -0.62 11.29
N ALA A 23 9.18 0.16 12.22
CA ALA A 23 8.41 -0.36 13.36
C ALA A 23 7.14 -1.09 12.90
N ALA A 24 6.35 -0.47 12.00
CA ALA A 24 5.16 -1.10 11.41
C ALA A 24 5.51 -2.40 10.67
N ALA A 25 6.57 -2.37 9.85
CA ALA A 25 7.06 -3.53 9.11
C ALA A 25 7.48 -4.69 10.03
N ARG A 26 8.20 -4.38 11.11
CA ARG A 26 8.61 -5.38 12.13
C ARG A 26 7.41 -5.99 12.84
N ALA A 27 6.42 -5.18 13.21
CA ALA A 27 5.19 -5.66 13.84
C ALA A 27 4.42 -6.64 12.92
N ALA A 28 4.44 -6.42 11.61
CA ALA A 28 3.76 -7.29 10.64
C ALA A 28 4.31 -8.72 10.61
N ILE A 29 5.56 -8.94 11.01
CA ILE A 29 6.17 -10.29 11.06
C ILE A 29 5.41 -11.24 12.00
N THR A 30 4.79 -10.73 13.06
CA THR A 30 4.00 -11.54 14.00
C THR A 30 2.74 -12.14 13.35
N HIS A 31 2.31 -11.60 12.23
CA HIS A 31 1.16 -12.07 11.46
C HIS A 31 1.52 -13.08 10.35
N VAL A 32 2.81 -13.35 10.14
CA VAL A 32 3.29 -14.30 9.13
C VAL A 32 3.26 -15.72 9.69
N PRO A 33 2.39 -16.62 9.19
CA PRO A 33 2.37 -18.01 9.65
C PRO A 33 3.65 -18.75 9.21
N VAL A 34 4.03 -19.76 10.00
CA VAL A 34 5.12 -20.67 9.64
C VAL A 34 4.66 -21.57 8.49
N ASP A 35 5.60 -22.00 7.65
CA ASP A 35 5.36 -22.91 6.51
C ASP A 35 4.27 -22.42 5.55
N SER A 36 4.21 -21.08 5.36
CA SER A 36 3.19 -20.45 4.52
C SER A 36 3.81 -19.68 3.35
N VAL A 37 2.98 -19.36 2.36
CA VAL A 37 3.29 -18.39 1.30
C VAL A 37 2.77 -17.03 1.74
N VAL A 38 3.60 -15.98 1.57
CA VAL A 38 3.31 -14.62 2.02
C VAL A 38 3.09 -13.71 0.82
N GLY A 39 1.95 -13.02 0.75
CA GLY A 39 1.74 -11.93 -0.20
C GLY A 39 2.51 -10.69 0.24
N VAL A 40 3.27 -10.10 -0.68
CA VAL A 40 4.12 -8.93 -0.39
C VAL A 40 3.80 -7.81 -1.37
N GLY A 41 3.45 -6.67 -0.80
CA GLY A 41 3.05 -5.46 -1.51
C GLY A 41 4.21 -4.68 -2.14
N THR A 42 3.95 -3.41 -2.45
CA THR A 42 4.90 -2.54 -3.13
C THR A 42 4.98 -1.17 -2.43
N GLY A 43 6.19 -0.66 -2.23
CA GLY A 43 6.39 0.68 -1.65
C GLY A 43 7.48 0.75 -0.59
N SER A 44 7.77 1.95 -0.11
CA SER A 44 8.87 2.19 0.82
C SER A 44 8.71 1.45 2.15
N THR A 45 7.50 1.43 2.73
CA THR A 45 7.21 0.69 3.97
C THR A 45 7.34 -0.81 3.76
N THR A 46 6.86 -1.31 2.61
CA THR A 46 6.97 -2.74 2.25
C THR A 46 8.42 -3.18 2.04
N ASN A 47 9.31 -2.26 1.62
CA ASN A 47 10.75 -2.58 1.54
C ASN A 47 11.35 -2.93 2.91
N TYR A 48 10.92 -2.25 3.98
CA TYR A 48 11.31 -2.61 5.35
C TYR A 48 10.74 -3.97 5.77
N PHE A 49 9.48 -4.26 5.35
CA PHE A 49 8.89 -5.57 5.61
C PHE A 49 9.67 -6.70 4.91
N ILE A 50 10.10 -6.51 3.67
CA ILE A 50 10.96 -7.49 2.96
C ILE A 50 12.27 -7.73 3.72
N ALA A 51 12.89 -6.69 4.28
CA ALA A 51 14.12 -6.82 5.07
C ALA A 51 13.89 -7.62 6.37
N GLU A 52 12.75 -7.41 7.05
CA GLU A 52 12.37 -8.18 8.23
C GLU A 52 11.99 -9.63 7.85
N LEU A 53 11.26 -9.83 6.77
CA LEU A 53 10.86 -11.15 6.26
C LEU A 53 12.09 -12.01 5.89
N ALA A 54 13.15 -11.39 5.36
CA ALA A 54 14.39 -12.07 5.03
C ALA A 54 15.06 -12.73 6.25
N LYS A 55 14.88 -12.16 7.46
CA LYS A 55 15.43 -12.72 8.71
C LYS A 55 14.76 -14.04 9.09
N ILE A 56 13.53 -14.26 8.62
CA ILE A 56 12.73 -15.46 8.88
C ILE A 56 12.47 -16.31 7.63
N LYS A 57 13.23 -16.10 6.55
CA LYS A 57 12.99 -16.78 5.25
C LYS A 57 12.98 -18.31 5.34
N GLY A 58 13.69 -18.92 6.29
CA GLY A 58 13.66 -20.36 6.56
C GLY A 58 12.37 -20.86 7.21
N ARG A 59 11.44 -19.96 7.57
CA ARG A 59 10.15 -20.28 8.20
C ARG A 59 8.97 -20.10 7.24
N ILE A 60 9.20 -19.75 5.97
CA ILE A 60 8.18 -19.55 4.95
C ILE A 60 8.51 -20.37 3.70
N ASN A 61 7.48 -20.77 2.96
CA ASN A 61 7.63 -21.52 1.73
C ASN A 61 7.94 -20.67 0.50
N GLY A 62 7.77 -19.34 0.62
CA GLY A 62 8.03 -18.36 -0.42
C GLY A 62 7.11 -17.14 -0.30
N ALA A 63 7.14 -16.31 -1.33
CA ALA A 63 6.31 -15.11 -1.38
C ALA A 63 5.72 -14.88 -2.77
N VAL A 64 4.54 -14.25 -2.81
CA VAL A 64 3.92 -13.71 -4.02
C VAL A 64 4.10 -12.20 -4.01
N ALA A 65 4.66 -11.66 -5.08
CA ALA A 65 4.93 -10.23 -5.22
C ALA A 65 3.81 -9.50 -5.96
N SER A 66 3.45 -8.31 -5.51
CA SER A 66 2.49 -7.44 -6.20
C SER A 66 3.10 -6.55 -7.29
N SER A 67 4.41 -6.65 -7.55
CA SER A 67 5.10 -5.95 -8.63
C SER A 67 6.42 -6.62 -9.00
N GLU A 68 6.92 -6.32 -10.20
CA GLU A 68 8.25 -6.78 -10.63
C GLU A 68 9.37 -6.23 -9.71
N ALA A 69 9.23 -4.98 -9.27
CA ALA A 69 10.18 -4.38 -8.33
C ALA A 69 10.23 -5.13 -7.00
N THR A 70 9.07 -5.53 -6.47
CA THR A 70 8.97 -6.34 -5.24
C THR A 70 9.54 -7.74 -5.48
N ALA A 71 9.23 -8.38 -6.62
CA ALA A 71 9.78 -9.69 -6.96
C ALA A 71 11.32 -9.69 -7.02
N GLN A 72 11.90 -8.65 -7.61
CA GLN A 72 13.38 -8.50 -7.66
C GLN A 72 13.98 -8.31 -6.26
N ARG A 73 13.33 -7.53 -5.37
CA ARG A 73 13.79 -7.32 -3.99
C ARG A 73 13.73 -8.61 -3.17
N LEU A 74 12.64 -9.37 -3.29
CA LEU A 74 12.48 -10.66 -2.63
C LEU A 74 13.58 -11.65 -3.08
N LYS A 75 13.83 -11.75 -4.39
CA LYS A 75 14.91 -12.58 -4.94
C LYS A 75 16.28 -12.18 -4.39
N LYS A 76 16.59 -10.86 -4.34
CA LYS A 76 17.83 -10.35 -3.76
C LYS A 76 17.96 -10.67 -2.26
N ALA A 77 16.85 -10.72 -1.53
CA ALA A 77 16.80 -11.12 -0.12
C ALA A 77 16.92 -12.65 0.08
N GLY A 78 16.98 -13.43 -0.99
CA GLY A 78 17.03 -14.89 -0.95
C GLY A 78 15.70 -15.54 -0.58
N ILE A 79 14.58 -14.86 -0.87
CA ILE A 79 13.22 -15.37 -0.68
C ILE A 79 12.71 -15.89 -2.03
N LYS A 80 12.19 -17.13 -2.05
CA LYS A 80 11.62 -17.75 -3.24
C LYS A 80 10.37 -16.98 -3.65
N VAL A 81 10.33 -16.49 -4.90
CA VAL A 81 9.14 -15.83 -5.48
C VAL A 81 8.34 -16.87 -6.25
N LEU A 82 7.05 -16.94 -5.95
CA LEU A 82 6.08 -17.86 -6.53
C LEU A 82 5.10 -17.10 -7.43
N ASP A 83 4.63 -17.77 -8.48
CA ASP A 83 3.50 -17.30 -9.28
C ASP A 83 2.20 -17.49 -8.47
N LEU A 84 1.35 -16.47 -8.41
CA LEU A 84 0.08 -16.54 -7.71
C LEU A 84 -0.81 -17.68 -8.21
N ASN A 85 -0.75 -17.99 -9.53
CA ASN A 85 -1.52 -19.10 -10.12
C ASN A 85 -1.05 -20.49 -9.68
N SER A 86 0.13 -20.60 -9.06
CA SER A 86 0.68 -21.84 -8.52
C SER A 86 0.54 -21.98 -7.01
N VAL A 87 -0.23 -21.07 -6.38
CA VAL A 87 -0.40 -21.02 -4.93
C VAL A 87 -1.84 -21.35 -4.56
N ASP A 88 -2.03 -22.44 -3.83
CA ASP A 88 -3.36 -22.89 -3.39
C ASP A 88 -3.96 -21.96 -2.32
N GLU A 89 -3.12 -21.44 -1.41
CA GLU A 89 -3.54 -20.59 -0.31
C GLU A 89 -2.58 -19.42 -0.10
N LEU A 90 -3.13 -18.23 0.12
CA LEU A 90 -2.40 -17.04 0.54
C LEU A 90 -2.92 -16.58 1.91
N PRO A 91 -2.39 -17.13 3.02
CA PRO A 91 -2.90 -16.84 4.35
C PRO A 91 -2.81 -15.38 4.72
N VAL A 92 -1.74 -14.69 4.31
CA VAL A 92 -1.49 -13.29 4.66
C VAL A 92 -0.92 -12.52 3.47
N TYR A 93 -1.40 -11.30 3.31
CA TYR A 93 -0.82 -10.27 2.43
C TYR A 93 -0.42 -9.06 3.29
N VAL A 94 0.79 -8.56 3.13
CA VAL A 94 1.30 -7.38 3.84
C VAL A 94 1.66 -6.30 2.83
N ASP A 95 1.08 -5.11 2.99
CA ASP A 95 1.31 -4.00 2.07
C ASP A 95 1.18 -2.64 2.75
N GLY A 96 1.78 -1.62 2.14
CA GLY A 96 1.64 -0.22 2.53
C GLY A 96 0.39 0.43 1.96
N THR A 97 0.23 1.72 2.25
CA THR A 97 -0.86 2.55 1.72
C THR A 97 -0.39 3.99 1.51
N ASP A 98 -1.07 4.72 0.63
CA ASP A 98 -0.89 6.16 0.44
C ASP A 98 -1.77 6.96 1.40
N GLU A 99 -3.03 6.50 1.62
CA GLU A 99 -3.95 6.98 2.65
C GLU A 99 -4.72 5.81 3.25
N VAL A 100 -5.08 5.92 4.53
CA VAL A 100 -5.97 4.98 5.21
C VAL A 100 -6.85 5.71 6.21
N THR A 101 -8.12 5.32 6.30
CA THR A 101 -9.06 5.79 7.34
C THR A 101 -9.12 4.79 8.50
N ARG A 102 -9.71 5.21 9.63
CA ARG A 102 -9.99 4.29 10.75
C ARG A 102 -10.95 3.15 10.42
N HIS A 103 -11.71 3.28 9.32
CA HIS A 103 -12.56 2.20 8.78
C HIS A 103 -11.79 1.24 7.86
N LEU A 104 -10.47 1.39 7.76
CA LEU A 104 -9.57 0.59 6.91
C LEU A 104 -9.89 0.71 5.40
N HIS A 105 -10.54 1.81 5.01
CA HIS A 105 -10.65 2.22 3.62
C HIS A 105 -9.35 2.90 3.19
N MET A 106 -8.84 2.58 2.02
CA MET A 106 -7.51 3.04 1.59
C MET A 106 -7.50 3.63 0.19
N ILE A 107 -6.55 4.53 -0.04
CA ILE A 107 -6.01 4.83 -1.37
C ILE A 107 -4.62 4.21 -1.47
N LYS A 108 -4.39 3.48 -2.57
CA LYS A 108 -3.12 2.85 -2.92
C LYS A 108 -2.78 3.13 -4.38
N GLY A 109 -1.56 2.81 -4.78
CA GLY A 109 -1.13 2.93 -6.17
C GLY A 109 -0.21 4.11 -6.46
N GLY A 110 0.30 4.82 -5.44
CA GLY A 110 1.36 5.81 -5.61
C GLY A 110 2.59 5.22 -6.32
N GLY A 111 2.92 3.95 -6.04
CA GLY A 111 3.97 3.19 -6.72
C GLY A 111 3.57 2.57 -8.08
N GLY A 112 2.30 2.70 -8.50
CA GLY A 112 1.82 2.21 -9.80
C GLY A 112 1.50 0.71 -9.87
N ALA A 113 1.49 -0.02 -8.76
CA ALA A 113 1.25 -1.46 -8.71
C ALA A 113 -0.20 -1.84 -8.34
N LEU A 114 -1.12 -0.87 -8.29
CA LEU A 114 -2.45 -0.98 -7.68
C LEU A 114 -3.26 -2.20 -8.17
N THR A 115 -3.17 -2.56 -9.43
CA THR A 115 -3.94 -3.69 -9.99
C THR A 115 -3.44 -5.01 -9.44
N ARG A 116 -2.12 -5.25 -9.47
CA ARG A 116 -1.55 -6.48 -8.92
C ARG A 116 -1.69 -6.53 -7.39
N GLU A 117 -1.56 -5.38 -6.69
CA GLU A 117 -1.84 -5.26 -5.26
C GLU A 117 -3.29 -5.67 -4.95
N LYS A 118 -4.25 -5.20 -5.76
CA LYS A 118 -5.68 -5.53 -5.60
C LYS A 118 -5.96 -7.02 -5.83
N ILE A 119 -5.29 -7.64 -6.80
CA ILE A 119 -5.40 -9.09 -7.07
C ILE A 119 -4.86 -9.89 -5.89
N VAL A 120 -3.66 -9.57 -5.40
CA VAL A 120 -3.07 -10.29 -4.25
C VAL A 120 -3.90 -10.11 -2.99
N ALA A 121 -4.43 -8.89 -2.75
CA ALA A 121 -5.33 -8.61 -1.62
C ALA A 121 -6.63 -9.41 -1.71
N ALA A 122 -7.19 -9.61 -2.92
CA ALA A 122 -8.42 -10.36 -3.12
C ALA A 122 -8.26 -11.86 -2.83
N VAL A 123 -7.09 -12.43 -3.15
CA VAL A 123 -6.77 -13.85 -2.90
C VAL A 123 -6.41 -14.10 -1.44
N ALA A 124 -5.82 -13.12 -0.76
CA ALA A 124 -5.34 -13.27 0.60
C ALA A 124 -6.50 -13.42 1.61
N ARG A 125 -6.36 -14.40 2.51
CA ARG A 125 -7.31 -14.58 3.64
C ARG A 125 -7.28 -13.37 4.58
N LYS A 126 -6.07 -12.83 4.85
CA LYS A 126 -5.88 -11.69 5.74
C LYS A 126 -4.98 -10.65 5.07
N PHE A 127 -5.46 -9.43 4.98
CA PHE A 127 -4.70 -8.28 4.49
C PHE A 127 -4.26 -7.39 5.66
N ILE A 128 -2.95 -7.32 5.89
CA ILE A 128 -2.31 -6.47 6.90
C ILE A 128 -1.79 -5.21 6.20
N CYS A 129 -2.36 -4.07 6.52
CA CYS A 129 -1.83 -2.78 6.10
C CYS A 129 -0.78 -2.30 7.11
N ILE A 130 0.37 -1.88 6.62
CA ILE A 130 1.45 -1.29 7.41
C ILE A 130 1.64 0.18 7.03
N ALA A 131 1.57 1.07 8.01
CA ALA A 131 1.64 2.51 7.77
C ALA A 131 2.29 3.27 8.93
N ASP A 132 2.89 4.39 8.62
CA ASP A 132 3.19 5.44 9.60
C ASP A 132 1.98 6.37 9.77
N GLU A 133 1.94 7.11 10.87
CA GLU A 133 0.80 7.97 11.24
C GLU A 133 0.45 9.04 10.21
N SER A 134 1.41 9.47 9.35
CA SER A 134 1.14 10.45 8.30
C SER A 134 0.16 9.95 7.23
N LYS A 135 -0.07 8.62 7.17
CA LYS A 135 -1.00 7.99 6.22
C LYS A 135 -2.43 7.89 6.74
N LEU A 136 -2.64 8.11 8.03
CA LEU A 136 -3.97 8.10 8.62
C LEU A 136 -4.70 9.41 8.33
N VAL A 137 -5.86 9.31 7.68
CA VAL A 137 -6.68 10.45 7.30
C VAL A 137 -8.12 10.30 7.82
N ALA A 138 -8.80 11.42 8.05
CA ALA A 138 -10.22 11.40 8.41
C ALA A 138 -11.11 11.02 7.22
N ALA A 139 -10.75 11.47 6.00
CA ALA A 139 -11.42 11.15 4.75
C ALA A 139 -10.40 10.98 3.64
N LEU A 140 -10.67 10.06 2.70
CA LEU A 140 -9.83 9.81 1.53
C LEU A 140 -9.88 10.96 0.53
N GLY A 141 -8.79 11.15 -0.24
CA GLY A 141 -8.75 12.04 -1.41
C GLY A 141 -7.82 13.23 -1.28
N LYS A 142 -7.02 13.33 -0.22
CA LYS A 142 -5.90 14.27 -0.14
C LYS A 142 -4.77 13.82 -1.07
N PHE A 143 -4.49 12.52 -1.09
CA PHE A 143 -3.60 11.91 -2.07
C PHE A 143 -4.37 11.75 -3.40
N PRO A 144 -3.75 12.05 -4.56
CA PRO A 144 -4.38 11.84 -5.86
C PRO A 144 -4.77 10.37 -6.02
N LEU A 145 -6.01 10.10 -6.45
CA LEU A 145 -6.48 8.73 -6.67
C LEU A 145 -5.89 8.17 -7.97
N PRO A 146 -5.02 7.15 -7.94
CA PRO A 146 -4.51 6.53 -9.14
C PRO A 146 -5.56 5.63 -9.79
N ILE A 147 -5.66 5.69 -11.11
CA ILE A 147 -6.53 4.82 -11.90
C ILE A 147 -5.70 4.23 -13.05
N GLU A 148 -5.57 2.91 -13.08
CA GLU A 148 -4.90 2.20 -14.17
C GLU A 148 -5.86 2.05 -15.34
N VAL A 149 -5.42 2.47 -16.53
CA VAL A 149 -6.25 2.59 -17.73
C VAL A 149 -5.53 2.01 -18.94
N ILE A 150 -6.26 1.26 -19.76
CA ILE A 150 -5.78 0.82 -21.07
C ILE A 150 -5.40 2.07 -21.89
N PRO A 151 -4.21 2.13 -22.53
CA PRO A 151 -3.73 3.33 -23.24
C PRO A 151 -4.74 3.92 -24.23
N MET A 152 -5.45 3.08 -24.98
CA MET A 152 -6.49 3.48 -25.94
C MET A 152 -7.64 4.25 -25.26
N ALA A 153 -8.00 3.92 -24.02
CA ALA A 153 -9.14 4.49 -23.30
C ALA A 153 -8.79 5.78 -22.54
N ARG A 154 -7.51 6.17 -22.49
CA ARG A 154 -7.02 7.28 -21.66
C ARG A 154 -7.87 8.54 -21.73
N SER A 155 -8.12 9.05 -22.94
CA SER A 155 -8.84 10.31 -23.10
C SER A 155 -10.34 10.17 -22.81
N TYR A 156 -10.92 9.02 -23.09
CA TYR A 156 -12.31 8.72 -22.73
C TYR A 156 -12.48 8.67 -21.21
N VAL A 157 -11.68 7.86 -20.53
CA VAL A 157 -11.73 7.73 -19.07
C VAL A 157 -11.45 9.08 -18.39
N ALA A 158 -10.49 9.86 -18.89
CA ALA A 158 -10.23 11.20 -18.35
C ALA A 158 -11.48 12.10 -18.39
N ARG A 159 -12.25 12.10 -19.50
CA ARG A 159 -13.51 12.87 -19.59
C ARG A 159 -14.57 12.37 -18.61
N GLU A 160 -14.70 11.07 -18.41
CA GLU A 160 -15.64 10.51 -17.42
C GLU A 160 -15.25 10.90 -15.99
N LEU A 161 -13.95 10.91 -15.67
CA LEU A 161 -13.45 11.35 -14.36
C LEU A 161 -13.69 12.85 -14.10
N VAL A 162 -13.64 13.68 -15.16
CA VAL A 162 -14.02 15.12 -15.07
C VAL A 162 -15.51 15.26 -14.77
N LYS A 163 -16.38 14.45 -15.39
CA LYS A 163 -17.83 14.45 -15.08
C LYS A 163 -18.12 14.07 -13.63
N LEU A 164 -17.28 13.22 -13.02
CA LEU A 164 -17.35 12.88 -11.59
C LEU A 164 -16.77 13.97 -10.69
N GLY A 165 -16.29 15.10 -11.24
CA GLY A 165 -15.75 16.23 -10.51
C GLY A 165 -14.26 16.16 -10.21
N GLY A 166 -13.54 15.15 -10.73
CA GLY A 166 -12.11 14.99 -10.57
C GLY A 166 -11.29 15.75 -11.60
N GLN A 167 -10.00 15.89 -11.32
CA GLN A 167 -8.99 16.47 -12.22
C GLN A 167 -7.94 15.39 -12.54
N PRO A 168 -8.16 14.58 -13.61
CA PRO A 168 -7.23 13.53 -13.99
C PRO A 168 -5.99 14.12 -14.66
N VAL A 169 -4.81 13.64 -14.24
CA VAL A 169 -3.50 13.98 -14.82
C VAL A 169 -2.82 12.69 -15.23
N LEU A 170 -2.34 12.61 -16.47
CA LEU A 170 -1.55 11.48 -16.92
C LEU A 170 -0.24 11.41 -16.10
N ARG A 171 0.08 10.22 -15.59
CA ARG A 171 1.40 9.95 -15.00
C ARG A 171 2.41 9.78 -16.13
N GLU A 172 3.04 10.88 -16.53
CA GLU A 172 3.96 10.91 -17.66
C GLU A 172 5.20 10.05 -17.41
N GLY A 173 5.72 9.42 -18.48
CA GLY A 173 6.93 8.59 -18.42
C GLY A 173 6.78 7.30 -17.61
N PHE A 174 5.54 6.92 -17.23
CA PHE A 174 5.27 5.73 -16.46
C PHE A 174 4.39 4.73 -17.21
N THR A 175 4.79 3.47 -17.18
CA THR A 175 4.00 2.32 -17.66
C THR A 175 3.93 1.30 -16.54
N THR A 176 2.73 0.77 -16.27
CA THR A 176 2.55 -0.26 -15.24
C THR A 176 3.19 -1.58 -15.66
N ASP A 177 3.42 -2.49 -14.70
CA ASP A 177 3.88 -3.86 -14.99
C ASP A 177 2.92 -4.64 -15.91
N ASN A 178 1.71 -4.11 -16.14
CA ASN A 178 0.69 -4.70 -17.02
C ASN A 178 0.64 -4.03 -18.41
N GLY A 179 1.55 -3.08 -18.70
CA GLY A 179 1.60 -2.36 -19.98
C GLY A 179 0.58 -1.22 -20.10
N ASN A 180 -0.02 -0.77 -19.01
CA ASN A 180 -1.05 0.27 -19.00
C ASN A 180 -0.47 1.62 -18.52
N VAL A 181 -1.32 2.67 -18.61
CA VAL A 181 -1.04 4.01 -18.10
C VAL A 181 -1.82 4.29 -16.81
N ILE A 182 -1.38 5.30 -16.05
CA ILE A 182 -2.10 5.76 -14.87
C ILE A 182 -2.58 7.20 -15.05
N LEU A 183 -3.84 7.43 -14.68
CA LEU A 183 -4.40 8.75 -14.45
C LEU A 183 -4.44 9.01 -12.95
N ASP A 184 -3.70 10.00 -12.48
CA ASP A 184 -3.74 10.47 -11.10
C ASP A 184 -4.84 11.53 -10.96
N VAL A 185 -5.92 11.22 -10.23
CA VAL A 185 -7.10 12.07 -10.13
C VAL A 185 -7.04 12.91 -8.87
N ARG A 186 -6.96 14.22 -9.04
CA ARG A 186 -6.97 15.20 -7.94
C ARG A 186 -8.36 15.77 -7.73
N ASN A 187 -8.58 16.35 -6.55
CA ASN A 187 -9.79 17.10 -6.19
C ASN A 187 -11.11 16.31 -6.33
N LEU A 188 -11.03 14.98 -6.40
CA LEU A 188 -12.21 14.13 -6.43
C LEU A 188 -12.81 14.03 -5.01
N LYS A 189 -14.09 14.40 -4.86
CA LYS A 189 -14.81 14.27 -3.59
C LYS A 189 -15.21 12.81 -3.37
N ILE A 190 -14.60 12.17 -2.37
CA ILE A 190 -14.83 10.75 -2.04
C ILE A 190 -15.76 10.66 -0.83
N LEU A 191 -17.05 10.92 -1.03
CA LEU A 191 -18.07 10.89 0.05
C LEU A 191 -18.54 9.46 0.33
N ASN A 192 -18.73 8.67 -0.72
CA ASN A 192 -19.09 7.25 -0.62
C ASN A 192 -18.03 6.42 -1.37
N PRO A 193 -16.92 6.05 -0.69
CA PRO A 193 -15.79 5.41 -1.36
C PRO A 193 -16.11 4.04 -1.94
N ALA A 194 -17.06 3.27 -1.37
CA ALA A 194 -17.45 1.96 -1.89
C ALA A 194 -18.25 2.06 -3.19
N GLU A 195 -19.15 3.03 -3.30
CA GLU A 195 -19.92 3.31 -4.51
C GLU A 195 -19.00 3.86 -5.61
N LEU A 196 -18.11 4.78 -5.25
CA LEU A 196 -17.16 5.34 -6.19
C LEU A 196 -16.22 4.25 -6.76
N GLU A 197 -15.71 3.35 -5.91
CA GLU A 197 -14.89 2.21 -6.37
C GLU A 197 -15.67 1.36 -7.40
N SER A 198 -16.93 1.08 -7.11
CA SER A 198 -17.79 0.33 -8.04
C SER A 198 -18.02 1.06 -9.36
N THR A 199 -18.35 2.36 -9.29
CA THR A 199 -18.59 3.20 -10.47
C THR A 199 -17.35 3.27 -11.37
N LEU A 200 -16.18 3.49 -10.78
CA LEU A 200 -14.92 3.56 -11.53
C LEU A 200 -14.59 2.24 -12.22
N ASN A 201 -14.83 1.11 -11.56
CA ASN A 201 -14.56 -0.21 -12.12
C ASN A 201 -15.53 -0.61 -13.26
N GLN A 202 -16.64 0.12 -13.48
CA GLN A 202 -17.57 -0.09 -14.59
C GLN A 202 -17.21 0.74 -15.83
N LEU A 203 -16.28 1.67 -15.74
CA LEU A 203 -15.88 2.49 -16.89
C LEU A 203 -15.08 1.64 -17.90
N PRO A 204 -15.51 1.55 -19.17
CA PRO A 204 -14.74 0.83 -20.17
C PRO A 204 -13.30 1.36 -20.29
N GLY A 205 -12.33 0.46 -20.20
CA GLY A 205 -10.91 0.78 -20.27
C GLY A 205 -10.25 1.08 -18.92
N VAL A 206 -10.99 1.19 -17.83
CA VAL A 206 -10.43 1.15 -16.47
C VAL A 206 -10.08 -0.30 -16.13
N ILE A 207 -8.84 -0.53 -15.72
CA ILE A 207 -8.36 -1.84 -15.24
C ILE A 207 -8.59 -1.96 -13.74
N ALA A 208 -8.19 -0.96 -12.98
CA ALA A 208 -8.44 -0.86 -11.54
C ALA A 208 -8.34 0.59 -11.07
N SER A 209 -9.06 0.91 -10.00
CA SER A 209 -8.87 2.15 -9.25
C SER A 209 -8.02 1.91 -8.00
N GLY A 210 -7.35 2.95 -7.53
CA GLY A 210 -6.57 2.93 -6.28
C GLY A 210 -7.42 2.92 -5.02
N LEU A 211 -8.75 2.88 -5.11
CA LEU A 211 -9.63 2.68 -3.95
C LEU A 211 -9.60 1.21 -3.53
N PHE A 212 -9.25 0.96 -2.27
CA PHE A 212 -9.31 -0.34 -1.62
C PHE A 212 -10.30 -0.26 -0.47
N VAL A 213 -11.58 -0.39 -0.80
CA VAL A 213 -12.71 -0.23 0.13
C VAL A 213 -13.53 -1.49 0.21
N ARG A 214 -13.94 -2.07 -0.93
CA ARG A 214 -14.68 -3.34 -1.01
C ARG A 214 -13.82 -4.49 -0.47
N ARG A 215 -12.53 -4.48 -0.81
CA ARG A 215 -11.48 -5.30 -0.18
C ARG A 215 -10.45 -4.37 0.46
N GLY A 216 -10.83 -3.79 1.62
CA GLY A 216 -9.91 -3.04 2.48
C GLY A 216 -9.00 -3.97 3.29
N ALA A 217 -8.14 -3.40 4.13
CA ALA A 217 -7.36 -4.19 5.07
C ALA A 217 -8.24 -4.82 6.15
N ASP A 218 -7.79 -5.96 6.70
CA ASP A 218 -8.39 -6.58 7.87
C ASP A 218 -7.76 -6.03 9.15
N VAL A 219 -6.47 -5.66 9.05
CA VAL A 219 -5.68 -5.10 10.14
C VAL A 219 -4.84 -3.95 9.61
N LEU A 220 -4.80 -2.84 10.34
CA LEU A 220 -3.85 -1.76 10.16
C LEU A 220 -2.86 -1.77 11.34
N LEU A 221 -1.59 -1.88 11.03
CA LEU A 221 -0.48 -1.66 11.96
C LEU A 221 0.04 -0.24 11.74
N LEU A 222 -0.40 0.67 12.60
CA LEU A 222 -0.11 2.10 12.51
C LEU A 222 1.01 2.45 13.46
N ALA A 223 2.18 2.79 12.93
CA ALA A 223 3.30 3.25 13.74
C ALA A 223 3.18 4.74 14.05
N THR A 224 3.28 5.07 15.32
CA THR A 224 3.26 6.42 15.89
C THR A 224 4.47 6.62 16.79
N ALA A 225 4.67 7.84 17.30
CA ALA A 225 5.71 8.13 18.28
C ALA A 225 5.57 7.27 19.56
N ASP A 226 4.35 6.89 19.93
CA ASP A 226 4.05 6.10 21.14
C ASP A 226 4.15 4.57 20.89
N GLY A 227 4.47 4.13 19.67
CA GLY A 227 4.57 2.72 19.29
C GLY A 227 3.65 2.31 18.14
N VAL A 228 3.45 1.00 17.96
CA VAL A 228 2.60 0.47 16.88
C VAL A 228 1.22 0.14 17.42
N GLN A 229 0.22 0.86 16.92
CA GLN A 229 -1.19 0.61 17.21
C GLN A 229 -1.74 -0.43 16.22
N THR A 230 -2.55 -1.37 16.73
CA THR A 230 -3.29 -2.32 15.90
C THR A 230 -4.75 -1.89 15.82
N ILE A 231 -5.24 -1.63 14.60
CA ILE A 231 -6.63 -1.30 14.32
C ILE A 231 -7.22 -2.41 13.46
N THR A 232 -8.36 -2.95 13.86
CA THR A 232 -9.09 -4.02 13.14
C THR A 232 -10.47 -3.54 12.73
N ARG A 233 -11.06 -4.22 11.74
CA ARG A 233 -12.47 -4.03 11.38
C ARG A 233 -13.39 -4.44 12.51
#